data_beadba720ddc5f808032e97efa20a658
#
_entry.id   beadba720ddc5f808032e97efa20a658
#
_cell.length_a   1.000
_cell.length_b   1.000
_cell.length_c   1.000
_cell.angle_alpha   90.00
_cell.angle_beta   90.00
_cell.angle_gamma   90.00
#
_symmetry.space_group_name_H-M   'P 1'
#
loop_
_entity.id
_entity.type
_entity.pdbx_description
1 polymer ?
#
loop_
_entity_poly.entity_id
_entity_poly.type
_entity_poly.pdbx_seq_one_letter_code
_entity_poly.pdbx_strand_id
1 'polypeptide(L)'
;MTSLLYPSRRSRPRLPRQRASGFTLVELLVALALGLLLLGALVGLIVSSVTNRTELDKTSRQIENGRYALERLQSDIQMAGFKGTTGLQSWDKVNPVACPTSPADMGYGAVLAGTTNVPYPLRAQTSTPACLSTANVRTGTAMLLVSRAASDTVAPSAAVKDEAYIQVSTCGTDNLPFKAEVAGTDPASQFTLLQKDCVSTHPAELRKLVHRIYFISDCNDCGKDTLPTLKVAERIRARW
;
A
#
# COMPACT_ATOMS: atom_id res chain seq x y z
N MET A 1 -50.42 -31.59 -84.71
CA MET A 1 -50.18 -30.16 -84.95
C MET A 1 -49.45 -29.58 -83.78
N THR A 2 -48.11 -29.59 -83.82
CA THR A 2 -47.25 -29.14 -82.67
C THR A 2 -46.34 -28.05 -83.22
N SER A 3 -46.63 -26.80 -82.80
CA SER A 3 -45.91 -25.62 -83.23
C SER A 3 -44.72 -25.38 -82.24
N LEU A 4 -43.48 -25.50 -82.77
CA LEU A 4 -42.24 -25.22 -82.05
C LEU A 4 -41.96 -23.72 -82.04
N LEU A 5 -42.01 -23.07 -80.86
CA LEU A 5 -41.61 -21.70 -80.70
C LEU A 5 -40.07 -21.64 -80.51
N TYR A 6 -39.40 -20.96 -81.38
CA TYR A 6 -37.95 -20.69 -81.39
C TYR A 6 -37.64 -19.53 -80.50
N PRO A 7 -36.73 -19.61 -79.46
CA PRO A 7 -36.40 -18.49 -78.64
C PRO A 7 -35.46 -17.50 -79.35
N SER A 8 -35.89 -16.25 -79.38
CA SER A 8 -35.14 -15.09 -79.87
C SER A 8 -33.88 -14.83 -79.01
N ARG A 9 -32.72 -14.89 -79.69
CA ARG A 9 -31.41 -14.53 -79.12
C ARG A 9 -31.34 -13.03 -78.86
N ARG A 10 -31.50 -12.60 -77.61
CA ARG A 10 -31.21 -11.22 -77.18
C ARG A 10 -29.71 -10.96 -77.31
N SER A 11 -29.35 -10.02 -78.18
CA SER A 11 -28.02 -9.44 -78.27
C SER A 11 -27.67 -8.62 -77.03
N ARG A 12 -26.65 -9.03 -76.28
CA ARG A 12 -26.11 -8.29 -75.15
C ARG A 12 -25.48 -6.98 -75.64
N PRO A 13 -25.81 -5.81 -75.05
CA PRO A 13 -25.16 -4.58 -75.44
C PRO A 13 -23.68 -4.64 -75.01
N ARG A 14 -22.79 -4.36 -75.98
CA ARG A 14 -21.35 -4.22 -75.74
C ARG A 14 -21.14 -2.92 -74.96
N LEU A 15 -20.73 -3.01 -73.71
CA LEU A 15 -20.27 -1.88 -72.95
C LEU A 15 -19.09 -1.20 -73.64
N PRO A 16 -19.08 0.12 -73.71
CA PRO A 16 -17.99 0.84 -74.36
C PRO A 16 -16.70 0.59 -73.61
N ARG A 17 -15.67 0.15 -74.29
CA ARG A 17 -14.33 -0.09 -73.75
C ARG A 17 -13.75 1.27 -73.39
N GLN A 18 -13.79 1.67 -72.06
CA GLN A 18 -13.13 2.87 -71.60
C GLN A 18 -11.64 2.76 -71.94
N ARG A 19 -11.14 3.69 -72.69
CA ARG A 19 -9.71 3.81 -72.97
C ARG A 19 -9.05 4.20 -71.68
N ALA A 20 -8.23 3.34 -71.12
CA ALA A 20 -7.36 3.68 -69.95
C ALA A 20 -6.35 4.71 -70.49
N SER A 21 -6.52 5.98 -70.07
CA SER A 21 -5.51 7.01 -70.22
C SER A 21 -4.36 6.67 -69.25
N GLY A 22 -3.15 6.56 -69.78
CA GLY A 22 -1.96 6.35 -68.91
C GLY A 22 -1.68 7.59 -68.08
N PHE A 23 -1.21 7.38 -66.82
CA PHE A 23 -0.78 8.46 -65.95
C PHE A 23 0.43 9.20 -66.54
N THR A 24 0.41 10.51 -66.44
CA THR A 24 1.58 11.33 -66.78
C THR A 24 2.64 11.22 -65.68
N LEU A 25 3.92 11.37 -66.03
CA LEU A 25 5.02 11.32 -65.07
C LEU A 25 4.88 12.41 -63.99
N VAL A 26 4.33 13.59 -64.35
CA VAL A 26 4.08 14.69 -63.40
C VAL A 26 2.97 14.32 -62.40
N GLU A 27 1.91 13.67 -62.82
CA GLU A 27 0.80 13.24 -61.98
C GLU A 27 1.26 12.20 -60.96
N LEU A 28 2.16 11.27 -61.37
CA LEU A 28 2.79 10.33 -60.47
C LEU A 28 3.65 11.02 -59.39
N LEU A 29 4.47 12.01 -59.81
CA LEU A 29 5.31 12.77 -58.89
C LEU A 29 4.48 13.57 -57.86
N VAL A 30 3.42 14.22 -58.31
CA VAL A 30 2.51 14.98 -57.43
C VAL A 30 1.79 14.01 -56.47
N ALA A 31 1.32 12.88 -56.93
CA ALA A 31 0.67 11.87 -56.09
C ALA A 31 1.63 11.32 -55.01
N LEU A 32 2.89 11.04 -55.37
CA LEU A 32 3.92 10.61 -54.42
C LEU A 32 4.24 11.69 -53.39
N ALA A 33 4.40 12.95 -53.83
CA ALA A 33 4.67 14.07 -52.89
C ALA A 33 3.54 14.28 -51.91
N LEU A 34 2.28 14.28 -52.35
CA LEU A 34 1.10 14.37 -51.49
C LEU A 34 0.97 13.15 -50.57
N GLY A 35 1.25 11.94 -51.07
CA GLY A 35 1.22 10.71 -50.29
C GLY A 35 2.25 10.75 -49.16
N LEU A 36 3.47 11.21 -49.40
CA LEU A 36 4.52 11.36 -48.40
C LEU A 36 4.16 12.42 -47.37
N LEU A 37 3.56 13.55 -47.75
CA LEU A 37 3.09 14.55 -46.82
C LEU A 37 1.98 14.02 -45.88
N LEU A 38 1.02 13.29 -46.41
CA LEU A 38 -0.06 12.67 -45.64
C LEU A 38 0.49 11.61 -44.69
N LEU A 39 1.42 10.76 -45.15
CA LEU A 39 2.08 9.75 -44.30
C LEU A 39 2.87 10.44 -43.16
N GLY A 40 3.61 11.50 -43.46
CA GLY A 40 4.33 12.26 -42.44
C GLY A 40 3.42 12.85 -41.38
N ALA A 41 2.27 13.42 -41.80
CA ALA A 41 1.26 13.93 -40.87
C ALA A 41 0.63 12.83 -40.00
N LEU A 42 0.32 11.68 -40.56
CA LEU A 42 -0.21 10.52 -39.84
C LEU A 42 0.79 9.98 -38.81
N VAL A 43 2.06 9.84 -39.17
CA VAL A 43 3.11 9.43 -38.24
C VAL A 43 3.24 10.41 -37.09
N GLY A 44 3.20 11.71 -37.38
CA GLY A 44 3.22 12.76 -36.34
C GLY A 44 2.05 12.64 -35.35
N LEU A 45 0.84 12.38 -35.84
CA LEU A 45 -0.35 12.18 -35.00
C LEU A 45 -0.23 10.91 -34.14
N ILE A 46 0.29 9.82 -34.70
CA ILE A 46 0.48 8.57 -33.95
C ILE A 46 1.51 8.77 -32.83
N VAL A 47 2.66 9.38 -33.14
CA VAL A 47 3.70 9.66 -32.13
C VAL A 47 3.14 10.54 -31.01
N SER A 48 2.45 11.63 -31.34
CA SER A 48 1.82 12.51 -30.36
C SER A 48 0.78 11.76 -29.50
N SER A 49 -0.04 10.90 -30.11
CA SER A 49 -1.03 10.11 -29.39
C SER A 49 -0.39 9.10 -28.41
N VAL A 50 0.68 8.43 -28.82
CA VAL A 50 1.43 7.49 -27.96
C VAL A 50 2.09 8.22 -26.80
N THR A 51 2.72 9.37 -27.07
CA THR A 51 3.36 10.18 -26.03
C THR A 51 2.32 10.65 -24.99
N ASN A 52 1.18 11.17 -25.44
CA ASN A 52 0.12 11.61 -24.55
C ASN A 52 -0.43 10.46 -23.70
N ARG A 53 -0.60 9.27 -24.27
CA ARG A 53 -1.05 8.09 -23.51
C ARG A 53 -0.06 7.69 -22.43
N THR A 54 1.24 7.68 -22.73
CA THR A 54 2.28 7.35 -21.75
C THR A 54 2.33 8.37 -20.62
N GLU A 55 2.14 9.64 -20.87
CA GLU A 55 2.06 10.67 -19.82
C GLU A 55 0.80 10.52 -18.96
N LEU A 56 -0.35 10.22 -19.57
CA LEU A 56 -1.58 9.94 -18.84
C LEU A 56 -1.46 8.69 -17.94
N ASP A 57 -0.83 7.62 -18.44
CA ASP A 57 -0.60 6.41 -17.65
C ASP A 57 0.33 6.68 -16.45
N LYS A 58 1.39 7.47 -16.64
CA LYS A 58 2.28 7.87 -15.53
C LYS A 58 1.52 8.68 -14.48
N THR A 59 0.75 9.65 -14.91
CA THR A 59 -0.06 10.50 -14.01
C THR A 59 -1.10 9.69 -13.26
N SER A 60 -1.79 8.76 -13.93
CA SER A 60 -2.77 7.86 -13.31
C SER A 60 -2.12 7.00 -12.22
N ARG A 61 -0.97 6.40 -12.51
CA ARG A 61 -0.22 5.60 -11.53
C ARG A 61 0.25 6.43 -10.34
N GLN A 62 0.65 7.67 -10.56
CA GLN A 62 1.04 8.57 -9.46
C GLN A 62 -0.15 8.88 -8.55
N ILE A 63 -1.32 9.14 -9.13
CA ILE A 63 -2.56 9.40 -8.37
C ILE A 63 -2.96 8.16 -7.57
N GLU A 64 -2.94 6.97 -8.19
CA GLU A 64 -3.27 5.71 -7.53
C GLU A 64 -2.32 5.40 -6.36
N ASN A 65 -1.01 5.55 -6.59
CA ASN A 65 0.00 5.36 -5.54
C ASN A 65 -0.18 6.37 -4.39
N GLY A 66 -0.44 7.64 -4.72
CA GLY A 66 -0.71 8.68 -3.73
C GLY A 66 -1.96 8.37 -2.90
N ARG A 67 -3.05 7.96 -3.55
CA ARG A 67 -4.28 7.55 -2.89
C ARG A 67 -4.07 6.37 -1.95
N TYR A 68 -3.42 5.31 -2.42
CA TYR A 68 -3.09 4.14 -1.61
C TYR A 68 -2.25 4.53 -0.38
N ALA A 69 -1.22 5.36 -0.57
CA ALA A 69 -0.37 5.82 0.53
C ALA A 69 -1.18 6.62 1.58
N LEU A 70 -2.08 7.51 1.14
CA LEU A 70 -2.94 8.28 2.02
C LEU A 70 -3.95 7.40 2.76
N GLU A 71 -4.61 6.45 2.10
CA GLU A 71 -5.53 5.50 2.73
C GLU A 71 -4.83 4.66 3.80
N ARG A 72 -3.61 4.21 3.52
CA ARG A 72 -2.79 3.44 4.48
C ARG A 72 -2.42 4.29 5.69
N LEU A 73 -1.94 5.49 5.45
CA LEU A 73 -1.57 6.44 6.50
C LEU A 73 -2.78 6.86 7.34
N GLN A 74 -3.90 7.16 6.70
CA GLN A 74 -5.15 7.50 7.37
C GLN A 74 -5.63 6.37 8.28
N SER A 75 -5.63 5.12 7.82
CA SER A 75 -6.00 3.95 8.61
C SER A 75 -5.13 3.81 9.87
N ASP A 76 -3.82 3.97 9.74
CA ASP A 76 -2.91 3.86 10.86
C ASP A 76 -3.04 5.03 11.86
N ILE A 77 -3.27 6.24 11.36
CA ILE A 77 -3.52 7.42 12.22
C ILE A 77 -4.85 7.26 12.98
N GLN A 78 -5.91 6.80 12.32
CA GLN A 78 -7.21 6.58 12.96
C GLN A 78 -7.14 5.51 14.05
N MET A 79 -6.32 4.49 13.86
CA MET A 79 -6.09 3.41 14.83
C MET A 79 -5.00 3.73 15.85
N ALA A 80 -4.32 4.87 15.74
CA ALA A 80 -3.21 5.22 16.62
C ALA A 80 -3.66 5.24 18.08
N GLY A 81 -2.88 4.60 18.96
CA GLY A 81 -3.19 4.47 20.37
C GLY A 81 -4.25 3.44 20.73
N PHE A 82 -4.81 2.73 19.76
CA PHE A 82 -5.69 1.61 20.04
C PHE A 82 -4.93 0.50 20.76
N LYS A 83 -5.50 -0.02 21.85
CA LYS A 83 -4.90 -1.09 22.70
C LYS A 83 -5.89 -2.19 23.06
N GLY A 84 -7.10 -2.13 22.57
CA GLY A 84 -8.18 -3.01 22.95
C GLY A 84 -9.09 -2.39 24.02
N THR A 85 -9.98 -3.19 24.55
CA THR A 85 -10.93 -2.77 25.61
C THR A 85 -10.17 -2.63 26.93
N THR A 86 -10.03 -1.41 27.41
CA THR A 86 -9.38 -1.12 28.69
C THR A 86 -10.41 -0.56 29.67
N GLY A 87 -10.29 -0.93 30.96
CA GLY A 87 -11.06 -0.29 32.02
C GLY A 87 -10.70 1.19 32.20
N LEU A 88 -11.45 1.88 33.07
CA LEU A 88 -11.16 3.27 33.46
C LEU A 88 -9.91 3.30 34.33
N GLN A 89 -8.77 3.61 33.71
CA GLN A 89 -7.50 3.78 34.39
C GLN A 89 -6.79 5.05 33.96
N SER A 90 -6.03 5.65 34.87
CA SER A 90 -5.10 6.72 34.52
C SER A 90 -3.92 6.12 33.78
N TRP A 91 -3.60 6.70 32.61
CA TRP A 91 -2.52 6.26 31.73
C TRP A 91 -1.52 7.40 31.55
N ASP A 92 -0.28 7.15 31.97
CA ASP A 92 0.80 8.08 31.69
C ASP A 92 1.34 7.83 30.26
N LYS A 93 1.38 8.89 29.46
CA LYS A 93 1.89 8.82 28.09
C LYS A 93 3.40 9.05 28.09
N VAL A 94 4.12 8.10 27.50
CA VAL A 94 5.57 8.16 27.37
C VAL A 94 5.98 8.18 25.90
N ASN A 95 7.11 8.79 25.61
CA ASN A 95 7.66 8.77 24.25
C ASN A 95 8.25 7.38 23.97
N PRO A 96 7.76 6.66 22.94
CA PRO A 96 8.39 5.42 22.53
C PRO A 96 9.79 5.69 21.96
N VAL A 97 10.70 4.73 22.12
CA VAL A 97 11.98 4.73 21.39
C VAL A 97 11.66 4.56 19.91
N ALA A 98 12.38 5.26 19.05
CA ALA A 98 12.10 5.21 17.61
C ALA A 98 12.31 3.80 17.01
N CYS A 99 13.31 3.06 17.52
CA CYS A 99 13.61 1.67 17.13
C CYS A 99 13.41 0.71 18.29
N PRO A 100 12.17 0.46 18.75
CA PRO A 100 11.94 -0.37 19.92
C PRO A 100 12.27 -1.84 19.64
N THR A 101 12.95 -2.48 20.59
CA THR A 101 13.24 -3.92 20.56
C THR A 101 12.33 -4.71 21.48
N SER A 102 11.72 -4.03 22.46
CA SER A 102 10.80 -4.61 23.44
C SER A 102 9.51 -3.79 23.54
N PRO A 103 8.42 -4.31 24.13
CA PRO A 103 7.24 -3.52 24.43
C PRO A 103 7.50 -2.36 25.41
N ALA A 104 8.48 -2.50 26.31
CA ALA A 104 8.90 -1.41 27.21
C ALA A 104 9.50 -0.24 26.42
N ASP A 105 10.34 -0.52 25.41
CA ASP A 105 10.88 0.50 24.50
C ASP A 105 9.76 1.13 23.64
N MET A 106 8.70 0.39 23.36
CA MET A 106 7.48 0.93 22.70
C MET A 106 6.69 1.85 23.64
N GLY A 107 7.03 1.90 24.92
CA GLY A 107 6.33 2.71 25.94
C GLY A 107 5.22 1.98 26.67
N TYR A 108 5.11 0.65 26.55
CA TYR A 108 4.16 -0.15 27.33
C TYR A 108 4.83 -0.65 28.62
N GLY A 109 4.39 -0.13 29.76
CA GLY A 109 4.89 -0.53 31.07
C GLY A 109 3.75 -0.55 32.07
N ALA A 110 3.46 -1.71 32.68
CA ALA A 110 2.59 -1.80 33.84
C ALA A 110 3.44 -1.69 35.11
N VAL A 111 3.23 -0.67 35.89
CA VAL A 111 3.89 -0.50 37.16
C VAL A 111 2.94 -0.92 38.30
N LEU A 112 3.41 -1.81 39.15
CA LEU A 112 2.64 -2.33 40.32
C LEU A 112 2.15 -1.26 41.29
N ALA A 113 2.58 0.00 41.17
CA ALA A 113 2.28 1.09 42.13
C ALA A 113 1.29 2.14 41.56
N GLY A 114 0.38 1.77 40.65
CA GLY A 114 -0.72 2.65 40.23
C GLY A 114 -0.49 3.50 38.99
N THR A 115 0.69 3.51 38.43
CA THR A 115 0.99 4.22 37.17
C THR A 115 1.18 3.23 36.05
N THR A 116 0.44 3.43 34.98
CA THR A 116 0.51 2.56 33.79
C THR A 116 0.96 3.37 32.59
N ASN A 117 2.12 3.04 32.06
CA ASN A 117 2.70 3.76 30.93
C ASN A 117 2.18 3.21 29.60
N VAL A 118 1.81 4.11 28.71
CA VAL A 118 1.45 3.78 27.31
C VAL A 118 2.15 4.75 26.37
N PRO A 119 2.44 4.34 25.14
CA PRO A 119 3.10 5.23 24.19
C PRO A 119 2.19 6.41 23.79
N TYR A 120 2.80 7.55 23.45
CA TYR A 120 2.12 8.52 22.61
C TYR A 120 1.68 7.83 21.32
N PRO A 121 0.41 7.97 20.92
CA PRO A 121 -0.13 7.32 19.71
C PRO A 121 0.61 7.70 18.43
N LEU A 122 0.94 9.00 18.34
CA LEU A 122 1.62 9.61 17.21
C LEU A 122 2.77 10.47 17.72
N ARG A 123 3.90 10.38 17.04
CA ARG A 123 5.08 11.20 17.31
C ARG A 123 5.74 11.60 16.00
N ALA A 124 6.12 12.86 15.88
CA ALA A 124 6.97 13.34 14.79
C ALA A 124 8.45 13.34 15.25
N GLN A 125 9.36 13.02 14.33
CA GLN A 125 10.80 13.03 14.54
C GLN A 125 11.52 13.49 13.28
N THR A 126 12.58 14.28 13.41
CA THR A 126 13.40 14.75 12.27
C THR A 126 14.76 14.07 12.19
N SER A 127 15.26 13.53 13.33
CA SER A 127 16.53 12.80 13.36
C SER A 127 16.32 11.35 12.87
N THR A 128 17.19 10.87 11.97
CA THR A 128 17.15 9.50 11.47
C THR A 128 17.52 8.51 12.56
N PRO A 129 16.63 7.57 12.93
CA PRO A 129 16.92 6.57 13.94
C PRO A 129 17.85 5.47 13.39
N ALA A 130 18.54 4.77 14.30
CA ALA A 130 19.54 3.76 13.92
C ALA A 130 18.99 2.63 13.04
N CYS A 131 17.71 2.22 13.24
CA CYS A 131 17.07 1.19 12.42
C CYS A 131 16.78 1.62 10.98
N LEU A 132 16.92 2.90 10.65
CA LEU A 132 16.75 3.44 9.31
C LEU A 132 18.05 3.96 8.69
N SER A 133 19.21 3.64 9.29
CA SER A 133 20.51 4.13 8.82
C SER A 133 20.82 3.77 7.36
N THR A 134 20.28 2.66 6.86
CA THR A 134 20.46 2.21 5.47
C THR A 134 19.26 2.51 4.56
N ALA A 135 18.25 3.20 5.07
CA ALA A 135 16.98 3.39 4.36
C ALA A 135 16.96 4.60 3.41
N ASN A 136 18.09 5.30 3.24
CA ASN A 136 18.23 6.52 2.43
C ASN A 136 17.14 7.56 2.77
N VAL A 137 16.98 7.82 4.06
CA VAL A 137 16.02 8.81 4.55
C VAL A 137 16.39 10.19 4.04
N ARG A 138 15.42 10.87 3.41
CA ARG A 138 15.62 12.20 2.86
C ARG A 138 15.84 13.23 3.97
N THR A 139 16.95 13.94 3.88
CA THR A 139 17.32 14.99 4.84
C THR A 139 16.31 16.13 4.85
N GLY A 140 16.05 16.70 6.03
CA GLY A 140 15.12 17.82 6.16
C GLY A 140 13.63 17.43 6.14
N THR A 141 13.29 16.13 6.05
CA THR A 141 11.91 15.67 6.17
C THR A 141 11.62 15.13 7.56
N ALA A 142 10.38 15.32 8.03
CA ALA A 142 9.91 14.72 9.26
C ALA A 142 9.44 13.28 9.02
N MET A 143 9.69 12.42 10.00
CA MET A 143 9.15 11.07 10.07
C MET A 143 7.98 11.02 11.04
N LEU A 144 6.99 10.17 10.75
CA LEU A 144 5.84 9.95 11.62
C LEU A 144 5.93 8.55 12.22
N LEU A 145 5.98 8.48 13.54
CA LEU A 145 5.92 7.24 14.29
C LEU A 145 4.48 7.00 14.74
N VAL A 146 3.98 5.80 14.49
CA VAL A 146 2.63 5.36 14.85
C VAL A 146 2.73 4.13 15.74
N SER A 147 2.10 4.21 16.93
CA SER A 147 2.05 3.11 17.89
C SER A 147 0.60 2.71 18.15
N ARG A 148 0.28 1.43 17.99
CA ARG A 148 -1.05 0.87 18.22
C ARG A 148 -1.01 -0.63 18.46
N ALA A 149 -2.10 -1.20 18.93
CA ALA A 149 -2.35 -2.64 18.79
C ALA A 149 -3.09 -2.96 17.50
N ALA A 150 -3.03 -4.20 17.06
CA ALA A 150 -3.82 -4.73 15.96
C ALA A 150 -5.32 -4.81 16.35
N SER A 151 -6.20 -4.71 15.36
CA SER A 151 -7.65 -4.87 15.55
C SER A 151 -8.05 -6.33 15.78
N ASP A 152 -7.35 -7.24 15.11
CA ASP A 152 -7.51 -8.67 15.26
C ASP A 152 -6.90 -9.18 16.58
N THR A 153 -7.47 -10.26 17.06
CA THR A 153 -7.06 -10.92 18.30
C THR A 153 -6.61 -12.35 18.02
N VAL A 154 -5.75 -12.85 18.88
CA VAL A 154 -5.33 -14.25 18.88
C VAL A 154 -5.37 -14.81 20.30
N ALA A 155 -5.66 -16.09 20.44
CA ALA A 155 -5.55 -16.77 21.72
C ALA A 155 -4.07 -16.79 22.18
N PRO A 156 -3.78 -16.79 23.49
CA PRO A 156 -2.39 -16.90 23.99
C PRO A 156 -1.61 -18.09 23.41
N SER A 157 -2.26 -19.25 23.23
CA SER A 157 -1.66 -20.45 22.64
C SER A 157 -1.33 -20.31 21.15
N ALA A 158 -1.92 -19.35 20.45
CA ALA A 158 -1.72 -19.11 19.02
C ALA A 158 -0.76 -17.93 18.75
N ALA A 159 -0.18 -17.34 19.80
CA ALA A 159 0.77 -16.24 19.64
C ALA A 159 2.06 -16.73 18.96
N VAL A 160 2.53 -15.92 18.01
CA VAL A 160 3.75 -16.21 17.26
C VAL A 160 4.98 -15.81 18.08
N LYS A 161 5.90 -16.74 18.25
CA LYS A 161 7.17 -16.49 18.94
C LYS A 161 7.91 -15.29 18.34
N ASP A 162 8.56 -14.52 19.22
CA ASP A 162 9.34 -13.31 18.89
C ASP A 162 8.50 -12.12 18.39
N GLU A 163 7.17 -12.22 18.35
CA GLU A 163 6.28 -11.09 18.12
C GLU A 163 5.86 -10.42 19.44
N ALA A 164 5.62 -9.13 19.40
CA ALA A 164 5.19 -8.35 20.57
C ALA A 164 3.66 -8.31 20.63
N TYR A 165 3.12 -8.62 21.79
CA TYR A 165 1.69 -8.62 22.06
C TYR A 165 1.33 -7.83 23.30
N ILE A 166 0.12 -7.32 23.34
CA ILE A 166 -0.54 -6.80 24.51
C ILE A 166 -1.73 -7.68 24.87
N GLN A 167 -1.82 -8.09 26.12
CA GLN A 167 -2.98 -8.72 26.73
C GLN A 167 -3.61 -7.72 27.69
N VAL A 168 -4.89 -7.42 27.53
CA VAL A 168 -5.61 -6.49 28.38
C VAL A 168 -6.57 -7.27 29.26
N SER A 169 -6.46 -7.11 30.59
CA SER A 169 -7.41 -7.70 31.52
C SER A 169 -8.74 -6.96 31.48
N THR A 170 -9.81 -7.74 31.54
CA THR A 170 -11.16 -7.25 31.84
C THR A 170 -11.71 -7.83 33.13
N CYS A 171 -10.91 -8.65 33.84
CA CYS A 171 -11.21 -9.23 35.14
C CYS A 171 -10.84 -8.26 36.25
N GLY A 172 -11.76 -7.98 37.18
CA GLY A 172 -11.54 -7.05 38.29
C GLY A 172 -10.60 -7.57 39.36
N THR A 173 -10.23 -8.85 39.36
CA THR A 173 -9.31 -9.47 40.33
C THR A 173 -7.88 -9.60 39.83
N ASP A 174 -7.62 -9.30 38.56
CA ASP A 174 -6.26 -9.29 38.02
C ASP A 174 -5.46 -8.11 38.62
N ASN A 175 -4.22 -8.38 39.01
CA ASN A 175 -3.33 -7.37 39.60
C ASN A 175 -2.79 -6.35 38.60
N LEU A 176 -2.84 -6.69 37.30
CA LEU A 176 -2.34 -5.86 36.22
C LEU A 176 -3.46 -5.55 35.22
N PRO A 177 -3.59 -4.31 34.80
CA PRO A 177 -4.58 -3.91 33.79
C PRO A 177 -4.24 -4.41 32.40
N PHE A 178 -2.96 -4.59 32.11
CA PHE A 178 -2.47 -5.23 30.90
C PHE A 178 -1.09 -5.83 31.11
N LYS A 179 -0.70 -6.70 30.20
CA LYS A 179 0.62 -7.26 30.07
C LYS A 179 1.09 -7.10 28.62
N ALA A 180 2.25 -6.49 28.42
CA ALA A 180 2.82 -6.28 27.10
C ALA A 180 4.21 -6.91 27.06
N GLU A 181 4.37 -7.97 26.28
CA GLU A 181 5.60 -8.77 26.21
C GLU A 181 5.84 -9.30 24.77
N VAL A 182 7.08 -9.73 24.52
CA VAL A 182 7.42 -10.51 23.35
C VAL A 182 7.08 -11.97 23.65
N ALA A 183 6.31 -12.62 22.77
CA ALA A 183 5.91 -14.00 22.96
C ALA A 183 7.13 -14.93 22.93
N GLY A 184 7.26 -15.74 23.96
CA GLY A 184 8.32 -16.74 24.13
C GLY A 184 7.97 -18.07 23.48
N THR A 185 8.55 -19.15 24.01
CA THR A 185 8.30 -20.51 23.54
C THR A 185 6.98 -21.09 24.03
N ASP A 186 6.48 -20.61 25.16
CA ASP A 186 5.18 -20.98 25.72
C ASP A 186 4.37 -19.71 26.06
N PRO A 187 3.71 -19.10 25.06
CA PRO A 187 2.94 -17.90 25.28
C PRO A 187 1.70 -18.12 26.19
N ALA A 188 1.15 -19.33 26.24
CA ALA A 188 -0.01 -19.62 27.06
C ALA A 188 0.29 -19.47 28.56
N SER A 189 1.47 -19.88 29.02
CA SER A 189 1.91 -19.67 30.40
C SER A 189 2.39 -18.25 30.65
N GLN A 190 2.79 -17.52 29.61
CA GLN A 190 3.30 -16.16 29.69
C GLN A 190 2.15 -15.14 29.84
N PHE A 191 1.06 -15.30 29.08
CA PHE A 191 -0.07 -14.39 29.02
C PHE A 191 -1.27 -14.98 29.79
N THR A 192 -1.41 -14.59 31.06
CA THR A 192 -2.32 -15.19 32.03
C THR A 192 -3.46 -14.28 32.50
N LEU A 193 -3.57 -13.08 31.95
CA LEU A 193 -4.66 -12.17 32.28
C LEU A 193 -6.00 -12.71 31.77
N LEU A 194 -7.08 -12.44 32.51
CA LEU A 194 -8.36 -13.08 32.32
C LEU A 194 -9.40 -12.17 31.64
N GLN A 195 -10.40 -12.81 31.06
CA GLN A 195 -11.61 -12.16 30.61
C GLN A 195 -12.49 -11.71 31.78
N LYS A 196 -13.60 -11.02 31.47
CA LYS A 196 -14.51 -10.41 32.46
C LYS A 196 -15.12 -11.42 33.47
N ASP A 197 -15.26 -12.67 33.07
CA ASP A 197 -15.78 -13.74 33.92
C ASP A 197 -14.78 -14.22 34.99
N CYS A 198 -13.51 -13.81 34.88
CA CYS A 198 -12.43 -14.16 35.79
C CYS A 198 -12.19 -15.67 35.94
N VAL A 199 -12.54 -16.47 34.91
CA VAL A 199 -12.33 -17.91 34.91
C VAL A 199 -10.94 -18.23 34.39
N SER A 200 -10.15 -19.00 35.14
CA SER A 200 -8.76 -19.32 34.81
C SER A 200 -8.56 -20.05 33.47
N THR A 201 -9.59 -20.69 32.95
CA THR A 201 -9.59 -21.35 31.63
C THR A 201 -9.95 -20.38 30.49
N HIS A 202 -10.33 -19.14 30.80
CA HIS A 202 -10.72 -18.13 29.83
C HIS A 202 -9.73 -16.94 29.85
N PRO A 203 -8.49 -17.14 29.35
CA PRO A 203 -7.53 -16.06 29.27
C PRO A 203 -8.03 -14.96 28.30
N ALA A 204 -7.67 -13.72 28.59
CA ALA A 204 -7.93 -12.61 27.68
C ALA A 204 -7.12 -12.79 26.36
N GLU A 205 -7.72 -12.40 25.27
CA GLU A 205 -7.09 -12.48 23.96
C GLU A 205 -5.92 -11.48 23.82
N LEU A 206 -4.98 -11.82 22.98
CA LEU A 206 -3.81 -11.01 22.67
C LEU A 206 -4.07 -10.16 21.42
N ARG A 207 -3.46 -8.97 21.42
CA ARG A 207 -3.35 -8.15 20.22
C ARG A 207 -1.90 -7.87 19.91
N LYS A 208 -1.52 -8.06 18.64
CA LYS A 208 -0.15 -7.76 18.19
C LYS A 208 0.12 -6.26 18.34
N LEU A 209 1.28 -5.91 18.90
CA LEU A 209 1.75 -4.54 18.95
C LEU A 209 2.35 -4.14 17.60
N VAL A 210 1.88 -3.02 17.08
CA VAL A 210 2.30 -2.45 15.80
C VAL A 210 3.01 -1.13 16.08
N HIS A 211 4.26 -1.04 15.61
CA HIS A 211 5.03 0.19 15.62
C HIS A 211 5.57 0.45 14.23
N ARG A 212 5.17 1.57 13.63
CA ARG A 212 5.50 1.96 12.25
C ARG A 212 6.16 3.31 12.20
N ILE A 213 7.13 3.43 11.32
CA ILE A 213 7.80 4.69 11.02
C ILE A 213 7.54 4.99 9.54
N TYR A 214 6.80 6.06 9.28
CA TYR A 214 6.59 6.60 7.94
C TYR A 214 7.65 7.66 7.67
N PHE A 215 8.35 7.56 6.55
CA PHE A 215 9.43 8.47 6.18
C PHE A 215 9.53 8.64 4.67
N ILE A 216 10.14 9.73 4.23
CA ILE A 216 10.47 9.95 2.82
C ILE A 216 11.89 9.41 2.57
N SER A 217 12.01 8.52 1.61
CA SER A 217 13.31 8.06 1.09
C SER A 217 13.67 8.88 -0.15
N ASP A 218 14.98 9.08 -0.41
CA ASP A 218 15.45 9.76 -1.61
C ASP A 218 15.25 8.95 -2.90
N CYS A 219 14.83 7.70 -2.80
CA CYS A 219 14.70 6.78 -3.92
C CYS A 219 13.58 5.74 -3.66
N ASN A 220 12.93 5.26 -4.73
CA ASN A 220 12.05 4.09 -4.64
C ASN A 220 12.88 2.80 -4.63
N ASP A 221 13.66 2.56 -5.69
CA ASP A 221 14.65 1.47 -5.76
C ASP A 221 16.05 2.10 -5.75
N CYS A 222 16.62 2.18 -4.55
CA CYS A 222 17.86 2.89 -4.36
C CYS A 222 19.02 2.22 -5.11
N GLY A 223 19.73 3.01 -5.91
CA GLY A 223 20.73 2.53 -6.88
C GLY A 223 20.23 2.46 -8.32
N LYS A 224 18.91 2.57 -8.55
CA LYS A 224 18.31 2.61 -9.89
C LYS A 224 17.56 3.91 -10.17
N ASP A 225 17.01 4.55 -9.17
CA ASP A 225 16.27 5.80 -9.32
C ASP A 225 16.60 6.82 -8.20
N THR A 226 16.14 8.04 -8.39
CA THR A 226 16.25 9.16 -7.44
C THR A 226 14.86 9.76 -7.14
N LEU A 227 13.80 8.97 -7.23
CA LEU A 227 12.43 9.42 -7.02
C LEU A 227 12.09 9.42 -5.52
N PRO A 228 11.83 10.58 -4.90
CA PRO A 228 11.41 10.62 -3.51
C PRO A 228 10.15 9.79 -3.30
N THR A 229 10.21 8.86 -2.34
CA THR A 229 9.12 7.90 -2.12
C THR A 229 8.77 7.82 -0.64
N LEU A 230 7.47 7.84 -0.34
CA LEU A 230 6.97 7.55 1.01
C LEU A 230 7.16 6.06 1.28
N LYS A 231 7.91 5.74 2.33
CA LYS A 231 8.16 4.37 2.80
C LYS A 231 7.66 4.19 4.21
N VAL A 232 7.38 2.96 4.57
CA VAL A 232 7.04 2.56 5.93
C VAL A 232 8.00 1.47 6.38
N ALA A 233 8.58 1.66 7.56
CA ALA A 233 9.27 0.61 8.29
C ALA A 233 8.37 0.12 9.42
N GLU A 234 8.23 -1.19 9.55
CA GLU A 234 7.46 -1.83 10.61
C GLU A 234 8.36 -2.80 11.37
N ARG A 235 8.24 -2.78 12.70
CA ARG A 235 8.89 -3.78 13.53
C ARG A 235 8.21 -5.14 13.32
N ILE A 236 8.96 -6.11 12.80
CA ILE A 236 8.52 -7.50 12.63
C ILE A 236 9.43 -8.39 13.48
N ARG A 237 8.85 -9.20 14.39
CA ARG A 237 9.57 -10.21 15.19
C ARG A 237 10.85 -9.70 15.85
N ALA A 238 10.81 -8.74 16.71
CA ALA A 238 11.99 -8.17 17.35
C ALA A 238 13.10 -7.64 16.39
N ARG A 239 12.80 -7.46 15.12
CA ARG A 239 13.71 -6.91 14.08
C ARG A 239 13.03 -5.78 13.31
N TRP A 240 13.86 -4.90 12.75
CA TRP A 240 13.46 -3.82 11.84
C TRP A 240 13.80 -4.16 10.39
#